data_ffae34e9392c1d98b59e4ea64b3ec5ed
#
_entry.id   ffae34e9392c1d98b59e4ea64b3ec5ed
#
_cell.length_a   1.000
_cell.length_b   1.000
_cell.length_c   1.000
_cell.angle_alpha   90.00
_cell.angle_beta   90.00
_cell.angle_gamma   90.00
#
_symmetry.space_group_name_H-M   'P 1'
#
loop_
_entity.id
_entity.type
_entity.pdbx_description
1 polymer ?
#
loop_
_entity_poly.entity_id
_entity_poly.type
_entity_poly.pdbx_seq_one_letter_code
_entity_poly.pdbx_strand_id
1 'polypeptide(L)'
;MAFVAASSAFAGGLLTNTNQNAAFVRNFAQEGQITLTSIYANPAGGAFLSNGWHLSLNNQTAFQQRNIETTFPLFQYNTENRNATHRFEGKATAPVVPSFTVSYNKDKWSLSAHFAISGGGGKCEFDNGLGSFEAAYAGVLYQLAPTLLPTGVQYQGYTVNSFMKGKSYHFGLQVGGTYKFLDNVSGFVGVRGLYASSNYNGAVNPSVSTNVGTMPLNNYGIDLNCDQTGLGVAVILGVDWKINDKWNVSAKYEAPTRMNLKNKSEIIVVDDLVKEKAADILSQFEDGKKVREDVPALLALGAQYSPIEKLRLCASYHQFFDKVSTKFLNKQDLIDHNTHEFILGAEYDICKLITISGSWETTRYGMSDEYMNDLSFNLSNHMIGGGVRINATNRLSIDLGYMCTFYENREVTTQTAAGPKTDLYSRKNHSFGIGFNIDL
;
A
#
# COMPACT_ATOMS: atom_id res chain seq x y z
N MET A 1 2.81 -22.30 1.00
CA MET A 1 3.36 -20.96 1.33
C MET A 1 3.10 -20.03 0.14
N ALA A 2 2.29 -19.00 0.30
CA ALA A 2 1.95 -18.12 -0.80
C ALA A 2 2.82 -16.86 -0.75
N PHE A 3 3.57 -16.59 -1.79
CA PHE A 3 4.16 -15.28 -2.04
C PHE A 3 3.07 -14.36 -2.59
N VAL A 4 2.77 -13.29 -1.90
CA VAL A 4 1.84 -12.28 -2.39
C VAL A 4 2.53 -10.93 -2.45
N ALA A 5 2.19 -10.20 -3.50
CA ALA A 5 2.70 -8.87 -3.83
C ALA A 5 2.88 -7.96 -2.62
N ALA A 6 3.98 -7.23 -2.60
CA ALA A 6 4.23 -6.21 -1.60
C ALA A 6 3.03 -5.27 -1.51
N SER A 7 2.28 -5.35 -0.42
CA SER A 7 1.11 -4.52 -0.20
C SER A 7 1.49 -3.09 0.16
N SER A 8 0.59 -2.17 -0.16
CA SER A 8 0.72 -0.72 -0.09
C SER A 8 1.42 -0.19 1.16
N ALA A 9 2.29 0.80 0.94
CA ALA A 9 3.07 1.47 1.98
C ALA A 9 2.25 2.47 2.81
N PHE A 10 1.00 2.74 2.44
CA PHE A 10 0.18 3.83 2.96
C PHE A 10 -1.19 3.32 3.42
N ALA A 11 -1.92 4.12 4.17
CA ALA A 11 -3.31 3.86 4.50
C ALA A 11 -4.16 3.70 3.23
N GLY A 12 -5.22 2.92 3.29
CA GLY A 12 -6.06 2.58 2.15
C GLY A 12 -6.47 1.12 2.18
N GLY A 13 -7.22 0.66 1.18
CA GLY A 13 -7.46 -0.76 0.94
C GLY A 13 -6.16 -1.53 0.68
N LEU A 14 -6.24 -2.84 0.54
CA LEU A 14 -5.05 -3.69 0.40
C LEU A 14 -4.14 -3.29 -0.78
N LEU A 15 -4.71 -2.72 -1.85
CA LEU A 15 -3.98 -2.27 -3.04
C LEU A 15 -4.16 -0.78 -3.34
N THR A 16 -4.98 -0.08 -2.57
CA THR A 16 -5.36 1.31 -2.82
C THR A 16 -4.56 2.24 -1.90
N ASN A 17 -4.18 3.38 -2.43
CA ASN A 17 -3.53 4.45 -1.70
C ASN A 17 -4.43 5.69 -1.70
N THR A 18 -4.85 6.15 -0.54
CA THR A 18 -5.67 7.36 -0.37
C THR A 18 -4.87 8.63 -0.22
N ASN A 19 -3.57 8.50 -0.02
CA ASN A 19 -2.63 9.56 0.28
C ASN A 19 -2.13 10.24 -1.01
N GLN A 20 -2.95 11.08 -1.65
CA GLN A 20 -2.71 11.53 -3.02
C GLN A 20 -2.11 12.93 -3.15
N ASN A 21 -2.21 13.78 -2.11
CA ASN A 21 -1.73 15.16 -2.17
C ASN A 21 -1.26 15.69 -0.80
N ALA A 22 -0.59 16.86 -0.78
CA ALA A 22 -0.09 17.45 0.45
C ALA A 22 -1.22 17.93 1.39
N ALA A 23 -2.36 18.32 0.84
CA ALA A 23 -3.52 18.70 1.65
C ALA A 23 -4.08 17.51 2.43
N PHE A 24 -4.03 16.29 1.86
CA PHE A 24 -4.35 15.07 2.59
C PHE A 24 -3.39 14.87 3.77
N VAL A 25 -2.09 15.04 3.58
CA VAL A 25 -1.08 14.84 4.64
C VAL A 25 -1.33 15.76 5.84
N ARG A 26 -1.88 16.96 5.62
CA ARG A 26 -2.22 17.87 6.72
C ARG A 26 -3.65 17.70 7.29
N ASN A 27 -4.58 17.15 6.48
CA ASN A 27 -5.94 16.83 6.91
C ASN A 27 -6.47 15.65 6.07
N PHE A 28 -6.62 14.48 6.70
CA PHE A 28 -7.02 13.24 6.01
C PHE A 28 -8.50 13.25 5.58
N ALA A 29 -9.38 13.96 6.28
CA ALA A 29 -10.81 14.00 6.01
C ALA A 29 -11.11 14.97 4.85
N GLN A 30 -10.98 14.50 3.62
CA GLN A 30 -11.13 15.31 2.41
C GLN A 30 -12.52 15.18 1.75
N GLU A 31 -13.27 14.12 2.06
CA GLU A 31 -14.51 13.77 1.36
C GLU A 31 -15.60 14.82 1.53
N GLY A 32 -15.72 15.45 2.71
CA GLY A 32 -16.68 16.52 2.95
C GLY A 32 -16.22 17.90 2.48
N GLN A 33 -14.99 18.06 1.98
CA GLN A 33 -14.43 19.35 1.59
C GLN A 33 -14.75 19.72 0.15
N ILE A 34 -14.93 21.02 -0.09
CA ILE A 34 -15.07 21.63 -1.42
C ILE A 34 -13.79 22.42 -1.70
N THR A 35 -12.76 21.75 -2.17
CA THR A 35 -11.47 22.36 -2.54
C THR A 35 -10.92 21.71 -3.79
N LEU A 36 -9.98 22.36 -4.49
CA LEU A 36 -9.28 21.75 -5.62
C LEU A 36 -8.57 20.45 -5.21
N THR A 37 -7.96 20.43 -4.03
CA THR A 37 -7.21 19.29 -3.51
C THR A 37 -8.10 18.12 -3.09
N SER A 38 -9.39 18.36 -2.81
CA SER A 38 -10.35 17.30 -2.49
C SER A 38 -10.98 16.62 -3.72
N ILE A 39 -10.71 17.06 -4.95
CA ILE A 39 -11.32 16.48 -6.18
C ILE A 39 -11.08 14.97 -6.30
N TYR A 40 -9.97 14.44 -5.82
CA TYR A 40 -9.77 12.99 -5.78
C TYR A 40 -10.75 12.29 -4.83
N ALA A 41 -10.96 12.86 -3.64
CA ALA A 41 -11.81 12.33 -2.58
C ALA A 41 -13.30 12.67 -2.81
N ASN A 42 -13.59 13.92 -3.15
CA ASN A 42 -14.92 14.46 -3.43
C ASN A 42 -14.98 15.15 -4.81
N PRO A 43 -15.00 14.41 -5.91
CA PRO A 43 -15.02 15.03 -7.24
C PRO A 43 -16.31 15.80 -7.53
N ALA A 44 -17.42 15.45 -6.88
CA ALA A 44 -18.69 16.16 -7.06
C ALA A 44 -18.63 17.58 -6.48
N GLY A 45 -17.87 17.81 -5.41
CA GLY A 45 -17.62 19.14 -4.83
C GLY A 45 -16.95 20.11 -5.81
N GLY A 46 -16.29 19.59 -6.87
CA GLY A 46 -15.63 20.40 -7.88
C GLY A 46 -16.51 21.44 -8.54
N ALA A 47 -17.81 21.19 -8.75
CA ALA A 47 -18.71 22.14 -9.37
C ALA A 47 -19.02 23.40 -8.51
N PHE A 48 -18.64 23.37 -7.23
CA PHE A 48 -18.82 24.53 -6.32
C PHE A 48 -17.56 25.41 -6.23
N LEU A 49 -16.47 25.06 -6.91
CA LEU A 49 -15.32 25.95 -7.06
C LEU A 49 -15.68 27.15 -7.93
N SER A 50 -14.89 28.23 -7.84
CA SER A 50 -15.06 29.42 -8.66
C SER A 50 -14.93 29.10 -10.17
N ASN A 51 -15.50 29.95 -11.02
CA ASN A 51 -15.29 29.81 -12.46
C ASN A 51 -13.83 30.07 -12.81
N GLY A 52 -13.28 29.30 -13.77
CA GLY A 52 -11.91 29.43 -14.23
C GLY A 52 -11.13 28.11 -14.16
N TRP A 53 -9.83 28.21 -14.33
CA TRP A 53 -8.91 27.09 -14.20
C TRP A 53 -8.34 27.00 -12.79
N HIS A 54 -8.24 25.79 -12.29
CA HIS A 54 -7.65 25.45 -11.00
C HIS A 54 -6.59 24.37 -11.20
N LEU A 55 -5.40 24.59 -10.68
CA LEU A 55 -4.25 23.69 -10.83
C LEU A 55 -3.65 23.37 -9.46
N SER A 56 -3.35 22.11 -9.20
CA SER A 56 -2.63 21.68 -7.99
C SER A 56 -1.50 20.75 -8.38
N LEU A 57 -0.30 21.01 -7.86
CA LEU A 57 0.89 20.18 -8.03
C LEU A 57 1.44 19.84 -6.65
N ASN A 58 1.63 18.55 -6.40
CA ASN A 58 2.04 18.06 -5.09
C ASN A 58 3.17 17.06 -5.20
N ASN A 59 3.95 16.98 -4.13
CA ASN A 59 4.88 15.90 -3.86
C ASN A 59 4.72 15.40 -2.43
N GLN A 60 4.84 14.10 -2.26
CA GLN A 60 5.02 13.48 -0.96
C GLN A 60 6.37 12.76 -0.92
N THR A 61 6.98 12.77 0.26
CA THR A 61 8.18 11.98 0.57
C THR A 61 7.84 11.05 1.70
N ALA A 62 8.00 9.74 1.48
CA ALA A 62 7.63 8.72 2.43
C ALA A 62 8.79 7.84 2.82
N PHE A 63 8.84 7.48 4.11
CA PHE A 63 9.81 6.57 4.71
C PHE A 63 9.05 5.47 5.44
N GLN A 64 9.35 4.23 5.13
CA GLN A 64 8.73 3.08 5.79
C GLN A 64 9.79 2.07 6.19
N GLN A 65 9.58 1.48 7.35
CA GLN A 65 10.33 0.33 7.87
C GLN A 65 9.34 -0.79 8.18
N ARG A 66 9.64 -1.99 7.70
CA ARG A 66 8.91 -3.23 7.99
C ARG A 66 9.84 -4.14 8.76
N ASN A 67 9.41 -4.63 9.90
CA ASN A 67 10.18 -5.58 10.68
C ASN A 67 9.38 -6.87 10.85
N ILE A 68 10.06 -7.98 10.68
CA ILE A 68 9.54 -9.32 10.90
C ILE A 68 10.50 -10.03 11.82
N GLU A 69 10.01 -10.45 12.98
CA GLU A 69 10.77 -11.31 13.88
C GLU A 69 10.22 -12.73 13.74
N THR A 70 10.99 -13.61 13.14
CA THR A 70 10.62 -15.01 12.95
C THR A 70 11.29 -15.88 13.98
N THR A 71 10.49 -16.59 14.77
CA THR A 71 10.96 -17.60 15.72
C THR A 71 10.68 -18.98 15.15
N PHE A 72 11.73 -19.78 14.97
CA PHE A 72 11.64 -21.14 14.43
C PHE A 72 12.71 -22.06 15.04
N PRO A 73 12.36 -23.27 15.52
CA PRO A 73 13.31 -24.12 16.21
C PRO A 73 14.57 -24.45 15.42
N LEU A 74 14.47 -24.61 14.08
CA LEU A 74 15.62 -24.95 13.26
C LEU A 74 16.60 -23.80 13.02
N PHE A 75 16.26 -22.56 13.37
CA PHE A 75 17.19 -21.43 13.25
C PHE A 75 18.41 -21.57 14.17
N GLN A 76 18.30 -22.30 15.28
CA GLN A 76 19.46 -22.61 16.14
C GLN A 76 20.61 -23.36 15.40
N TYR A 77 20.33 -23.96 14.24
CA TYR A 77 21.33 -24.61 13.39
C TYR A 77 21.96 -23.68 12.34
N ASN A 78 21.52 -22.42 12.26
CA ASN A 78 22.22 -21.41 11.46
C ASN A 78 23.55 -21.08 12.11
N THR A 79 24.66 -21.29 11.40
CA THR A 79 26.02 -21.16 11.96
C THR A 79 26.47 -19.71 12.14
N GLU A 80 25.83 -18.76 11.47
CA GLU A 80 26.09 -17.32 11.62
C GLU A 80 25.29 -16.71 12.78
N ASN A 81 24.07 -17.24 13.03
CA ASN A 81 23.20 -16.78 14.10
C ASN A 81 22.45 -17.96 14.72
N ARG A 82 22.93 -18.49 15.85
CA ARG A 82 22.38 -19.68 16.52
C ARG A 82 21.18 -19.39 17.42
N ASN A 83 20.53 -18.24 17.27
CA ASN A 83 19.28 -17.94 17.98
C ASN A 83 18.10 -18.61 17.27
N ALA A 84 17.07 -18.98 18.03
CA ALA A 84 15.82 -19.47 17.46
C ALA A 84 14.97 -18.34 16.86
N THR A 85 15.29 -17.07 17.16
CA THR A 85 14.58 -15.89 16.65
C THR A 85 15.52 -15.05 15.80
N HIS A 86 15.15 -14.84 14.54
CA HIS A 86 15.85 -13.97 13.61
C HIS A 86 14.99 -12.77 13.24
N ARG A 87 15.62 -11.63 12.94
CA ARG A 87 14.97 -10.39 12.54
C ARG A 87 15.29 -10.07 11.09
N PHE A 88 14.24 -9.78 10.33
CA PHE A 88 14.29 -9.38 8.93
C PHE A 88 13.73 -7.96 8.80
N GLU A 89 14.53 -7.05 8.27
CA GLU A 89 14.18 -5.64 8.18
C GLU A 89 14.06 -5.22 6.72
N GLY A 90 12.87 -4.76 6.35
CA GLY A 90 12.57 -4.19 5.05
C GLY A 90 12.52 -2.66 5.11
N LYS A 91 13.30 -1.99 4.26
CA LYS A 91 13.32 -0.53 4.15
C LYS A 91 12.70 -0.09 2.84
N ALA A 92 11.83 0.90 2.92
CA ALA A 92 11.22 1.55 1.77
C ALA A 92 11.36 3.07 1.88
N THR A 93 11.90 3.68 0.84
CA THR A 93 11.99 5.14 0.73
C THR A 93 11.42 5.55 -0.62
N ALA A 94 10.46 6.47 -0.59
CA ALA A 94 9.88 7.09 -1.78
C ALA A 94 10.08 8.61 -1.69
N PRO A 95 11.20 9.15 -2.22
CA PRO A 95 11.52 10.58 -2.10
C PRO A 95 10.55 11.46 -2.91
N VAL A 96 10.00 10.91 -3.98
CA VAL A 96 9.10 11.63 -4.89
C VAL A 96 7.86 10.76 -5.17
N VAL A 97 6.71 11.20 -4.64
CA VAL A 97 5.39 10.64 -4.92
C VAL A 97 4.51 11.78 -5.41
N PRO A 98 4.50 12.04 -6.73
CA PRO A 98 3.84 13.20 -7.29
C PRO A 98 2.34 12.99 -7.42
N SER A 99 1.57 14.08 -7.30
CA SER A 99 0.20 14.14 -7.77
C SER A 99 -0.10 15.47 -8.43
N PHE A 100 -1.04 15.45 -9.35
CA PHE A 100 -1.45 16.62 -10.12
C PHE A 100 -2.96 16.63 -10.26
N THR A 101 -3.58 17.79 -10.02
CA THR A 101 -5.01 18.00 -10.21
C THR A 101 -5.23 19.22 -11.11
N VAL A 102 -6.13 19.09 -12.05
CA VAL A 102 -6.64 20.21 -12.85
C VAL A 102 -8.15 20.18 -12.86
N SER A 103 -8.77 21.35 -12.73
CA SER A 103 -10.21 21.52 -12.90
C SER A 103 -10.48 22.79 -13.74
N TYR A 104 -11.46 22.70 -14.62
CA TYR A 104 -12.03 23.85 -15.29
C TYR A 104 -13.51 23.96 -14.93
N ASN A 105 -13.88 25.06 -14.36
CA ASN A 105 -15.22 25.32 -13.86
C ASN A 105 -15.89 26.43 -14.65
N LYS A 106 -17.16 26.20 -15.03
CA LYS A 106 -18.00 27.20 -15.66
C LYS A 106 -19.45 27.03 -15.23
N ASP A 107 -19.99 28.00 -14.50
CA ASP A 107 -21.38 28.07 -14.07
C ASP A 107 -21.85 26.81 -13.31
N LYS A 108 -22.54 25.90 -14.00
CA LYS A 108 -23.11 24.69 -13.41
C LYS A 108 -22.29 23.43 -13.63
N TRP A 109 -21.21 23.48 -14.40
CA TRP A 109 -20.44 22.30 -14.71
C TRP A 109 -18.94 22.49 -14.47
N SER A 110 -18.25 21.41 -14.17
CA SER A 110 -16.81 21.35 -14.17
C SER A 110 -16.30 20.08 -14.85
N LEU A 111 -15.10 20.18 -15.42
CA LEU A 111 -14.32 19.06 -15.88
C LEU A 111 -13.06 18.97 -15.04
N SER A 112 -12.72 17.80 -14.57
CA SER A 112 -11.53 17.62 -13.76
C SER A 112 -10.72 16.41 -14.19
N ALA A 113 -9.40 16.51 -13.97
CA ALA A 113 -8.48 15.41 -14.08
C ALA A 113 -7.55 15.39 -12.87
N HIS A 114 -7.24 14.18 -12.40
CA HIS A 114 -6.31 13.96 -11.29
C HIS A 114 -5.39 12.79 -11.63
N PHE A 115 -4.09 13.01 -11.52
CA PHE A 115 -3.05 11.99 -11.68
C PHE A 115 -2.34 11.77 -10.35
N ALA A 116 -2.15 10.51 -9.97
CA ALA A 116 -1.38 10.14 -8.79
C ALA A 116 -0.92 8.68 -8.82
N ILE A 117 -0.06 8.31 -7.87
CA ILE A 117 0.22 6.91 -7.55
C ILE A 117 -0.88 6.42 -6.61
N SER A 118 -1.97 5.90 -7.21
CA SER A 118 -3.20 5.54 -6.51
C SER A 118 -3.15 4.17 -5.81
N GLY A 119 -2.02 3.47 -5.88
CA GLY A 119 -1.84 2.18 -5.21
C GLY A 119 -0.43 1.64 -5.36
N GLY A 120 -0.24 0.45 -4.80
CA GLY A 120 1.07 -0.20 -4.76
C GLY A 120 1.88 0.15 -3.51
N GLY A 121 2.93 -0.62 -3.24
CA GLY A 121 3.73 -0.54 -2.01
C GLY A 121 4.99 0.31 -2.09
N GLY A 122 5.24 0.99 -3.22
CA GLY A 122 6.53 1.61 -3.45
C GLY A 122 7.64 0.57 -3.60
N LYS A 123 8.87 0.91 -3.21
CA LYS A 123 10.03 0.02 -3.20
C LYS A 123 10.29 -0.44 -1.76
N CYS A 124 10.49 -1.74 -1.55
CA CYS A 124 10.89 -2.31 -0.28
C CYS A 124 12.03 -3.31 -0.50
N GLU A 125 13.08 -3.22 0.30
CA GLU A 125 14.27 -4.06 0.21
C GLU A 125 14.53 -4.73 1.56
N PHE A 126 14.64 -6.07 1.51
CA PHE A 126 15.06 -6.94 2.60
C PHE A 126 16.41 -7.52 2.19
N ASP A 127 17.49 -6.87 2.63
CA ASP A 127 18.85 -7.25 2.23
C ASP A 127 19.31 -8.56 2.87
N ASN A 128 18.68 -8.97 3.98
CA ASN A 128 18.97 -10.23 4.68
C ASN A 128 17.90 -11.30 4.42
N GLY A 129 17.11 -11.15 3.33
CA GLY A 129 16.04 -12.07 2.97
C GLY A 129 14.83 -12.01 3.87
N LEU A 130 14.14 -13.14 4.01
CA LEU A 130 12.88 -13.26 4.72
C LEU A 130 12.87 -14.52 5.61
N GLY A 131 12.11 -14.47 6.70
CA GLY A 131 11.95 -15.58 7.62
C GLY A 131 11.37 -16.84 6.97
N SER A 132 10.47 -16.69 6.01
CA SER A 132 9.94 -17.80 5.22
C SER A 132 11.00 -18.47 4.36
N PHE A 133 11.94 -17.72 3.79
CA PHE A 133 13.03 -18.26 2.97
C PHE A 133 13.95 -19.09 3.84
N GLU A 134 14.44 -18.51 4.96
CA GLU A 134 15.33 -19.23 5.85
C GLU A 134 14.67 -20.47 6.46
N ALA A 135 13.40 -20.34 6.94
CA ALA A 135 12.68 -21.47 7.54
C ALA A 135 12.46 -22.62 6.57
N ALA A 136 12.15 -22.33 5.29
CA ALA A 136 11.99 -23.34 4.26
C ALA A 136 13.30 -24.14 4.03
N TYR A 137 14.41 -23.40 3.87
CA TYR A 137 15.71 -24.03 3.67
C TYR A 137 16.22 -24.75 4.93
N ALA A 138 16.03 -24.19 6.13
CA ALA A 138 16.36 -24.86 7.38
C ALA A 138 15.66 -26.23 7.48
N GLY A 139 14.36 -26.30 7.11
CA GLY A 139 13.61 -27.54 7.11
C GLY A 139 14.12 -28.56 6.08
N VAL A 140 14.42 -28.12 4.86
CA VAL A 140 14.96 -28.98 3.81
C VAL A 140 16.36 -29.47 4.16
N LEU A 141 17.26 -28.59 4.58
CA LEU A 141 18.64 -28.94 4.89
C LEU A 141 18.73 -29.86 6.12
N TYR A 142 17.91 -29.65 7.14
CA TYR A 142 17.86 -30.54 8.28
C TYR A 142 17.48 -31.97 7.91
N GLN A 143 16.57 -32.16 6.96
CA GLN A 143 16.14 -33.47 6.48
C GLN A 143 17.16 -34.12 5.51
N LEU A 144 17.75 -33.34 4.62
CA LEU A 144 18.57 -33.86 3.52
C LEU A 144 20.06 -33.90 3.83
N ALA A 145 20.56 -33.10 4.79
CA ALA A 145 22.00 -33.08 5.07
C ALA A 145 22.63 -34.47 5.31
N PRO A 146 21.99 -35.41 6.02
CA PRO A 146 22.55 -36.76 6.20
C PRO A 146 22.74 -37.52 4.89
N THR A 147 21.96 -37.25 3.86
CA THR A 147 22.01 -37.90 2.55
C THR A 147 22.87 -37.20 1.51
N LEU A 148 23.07 -35.89 1.69
CA LEU A 148 23.88 -35.05 0.79
C LEU A 148 25.36 -35.08 1.13
N LEU A 149 25.71 -35.41 2.40
CA LEU A 149 27.08 -35.36 2.87
C LEU A 149 27.83 -36.69 2.57
N PRO A 150 29.10 -36.62 2.15
CA PRO A 150 29.95 -37.81 1.99
C PRO A 150 30.12 -38.57 3.30
N THR A 151 30.43 -39.86 3.22
CA THR A 151 30.71 -40.72 4.38
C THR A 151 31.84 -40.09 5.23
N GLY A 152 31.60 -39.95 6.54
CA GLY A 152 32.55 -39.34 7.50
C GLY A 152 32.46 -37.82 7.64
N VAL A 153 31.66 -37.15 6.82
CA VAL A 153 31.38 -35.71 6.98
C VAL A 153 30.15 -35.53 7.87
N GLN A 154 30.29 -34.71 8.92
CA GLN A 154 29.21 -34.47 9.88
C GLN A 154 28.57 -33.10 9.68
N TYR A 155 27.25 -33.07 9.67
CA TYR A 155 26.45 -31.85 9.66
C TYR A 155 26.62 -31.07 10.95
N GLN A 156 26.95 -29.78 10.85
CA GLN A 156 27.08 -28.87 11.98
C GLN A 156 26.07 -27.70 11.93
N GLY A 157 25.40 -27.55 10.79
CA GLY A 157 24.42 -26.50 10.60
C GLY A 157 24.35 -26.03 9.15
N TYR A 158 23.75 -24.87 8.96
CA TYR A 158 23.55 -24.25 7.64
C TYR A 158 23.79 -22.75 7.68
N THR A 159 23.89 -22.15 6.50
CA THR A 159 23.72 -20.72 6.27
C THR A 159 22.82 -20.50 5.07
N VAL A 160 22.07 -19.42 5.06
CA VAL A 160 21.22 -19.01 3.94
C VAL A 160 21.48 -17.54 3.62
N ASN A 161 22.23 -17.31 2.55
CA ASN A 161 22.40 -15.95 2.04
C ASN A 161 21.23 -15.65 1.10
N SER A 162 20.39 -14.70 1.48
CA SER A 162 19.20 -14.36 0.72
C SER A 162 18.91 -12.87 0.74
N PHE A 163 18.24 -12.40 -0.29
CA PHE A 163 17.65 -11.06 -0.32
C PHE A 163 16.30 -11.08 -1.04
N MET A 164 15.48 -10.08 -0.79
CA MET A 164 14.25 -9.83 -1.53
C MET A 164 14.04 -8.34 -1.74
N LYS A 165 13.84 -7.94 -2.99
CA LYS A 165 13.54 -6.57 -3.40
C LYS A 165 12.24 -6.57 -4.17
N GLY A 166 11.30 -5.73 -3.75
CA GLY A 166 10.03 -5.55 -4.41
C GLY A 166 9.75 -4.08 -4.66
N LYS A 167 9.19 -3.76 -5.80
CA LYS A 167 8.58 -2.46 -6.07
C LYS A 167 7.23 -2.67 -6.74
N SER A 168 6.25 -1.83 -6.39
CA SER A 168 4.94 -1.87 -7.01
C SER A 168 4.34 -0.48 -7.02
N TYR A 169 3.90 -0.04 -8.19
CA TYR A 169 3.26 1.25 -8.41
C TYR A 169 2.01 1.08 -9.26
N HIS A 170 0.91 1.67 -8.82
CA HIS A 170 -0.31 1.81 -9.62
C HIS A 170 -0.49 3.29 -9.97
N PHE A 171 -0.14 3.65 -11.18
CA PHE A 171 -0.34 5.00 -11.71
C PHE A 171 -1.80 5.17 -12.12
N GLY A 172 -2.48 6.13 -11.51
CA GLY A 172 -3.90 6.41 -11.74
C GLY A 172 -4.11 7.75 -12.42
N LEU A 173 -4.90 7.77 -13.49
CA LEU A 173 -5.42 8.98 -14.09
C LEU A 173 -6.94 8.95 -14.02
N GLN A 174 -7.50 9.80 -13.15
CA GLN A 174 -8.95 10.03 -13.05
C GLN A 174 -9.35 11.20 -13.93
N VAL A 175 -10.41 11.04 -14.72
CA VAL A 175 -11.03 12.13 -15.48
C VAL A 175 -12.55 12.04 -15.35
N GLY A 176 -13.23 13.19 -15.30
CA GLY A 176 -14.69 13.20 -15.22
C GLY A 176 -15.30 14.57 -15.24
N GLY A 177 -16.62 14.59 -15.28
CA GLY A 177 -17.43 15.77 -15.28
C GLY A 177 -18.35 15.84 -14.07
N THR A 178 -18.55 17.04 -13.58
CA THR A 178 -19.49 17.36 -12.50
C THR A 178 -20.56 18.32 -13.01
N TYR A 179 -21.78 18.14 -12.53
CA TYR A 179 -22.89 19.04 -12.84
C TYR A 179 -23.69 19.40 -11.59
N LYS A 180 -23.99 20.68 -11.42
CA LYS A 180 -24.91 21.19 -10.39
C LYS A 180 -26.35 21.03 -10.89
N PHE A 181 -27.06 20.05 -10.34
CA PHE A 181 -28.49 19.84 -10.61
C PHE A 181 -29.36 20.91 -9.93
N LEU A 182 -28.98 21.23 -8.67
CA LEU A 182 -29.54 22.30 -7.87
C LEU A 182 -28.40 23.25 -7.45
N ASP A 183 -28.73 24.42 -6.96
CA ASP A 183 -27.71 25.39 -6.53
C ASP A 183 -26.82 24.85 -5.40
N ASN A 184 -27.31 23.85 -4.67
CA ASN A 184 -26.63 23.23 -3.52
C ASN A 184 -26.40 21.71 -3.68
N VAL A 185 -26.73 21.09 -4.84
CA VAL A 185 -26.51 19.66 -5.11
C VAL A 185 -25.81 19.47 -6.43
N SER A 186 -24.72 18.71 -6.42
CA SER A 186 -23.98 18.32 -7.61
C SER A 186 -23.75 16.81 -7.69
N GLY A 187 -23.52 16.32 -8.91
CA GLY A 187 -23.17 14.94 -9.16
C GLY A 187 -21.99 14.83 -10.11
N PHE A 188 -21.19 13.81 -9.90
CA PHE A 188 -19.99 13.50 -10.69
C PHE A 188 -20.11 12.15 -11.36
N VAL A 189 -19.66 12.08 -12.61
CA VAL A 189 -19.40 10.82 -13.34
C VAL A 189 -18.02 10.91 -13.97
N GLY A 190 -17.22 9.88 -13.73
CA GLY A 190 -15.87 9.81 -14.28
C GLY A 190 -15.33 8.39 -14.37
N VAL A 191 -14.12 8.30 -14.86
CA VAL A 191 -13.36 7.05 -14.96
C VAL A 191 -11.96 7.24 -14.43
N ARG A 192 -11.37 6.16 -13.90
CA ARG A 192 -9.95 6.11 -13.56
C ARG A 192 -9.27 4.98 -14.34
N GLY A 193 -8.33 5.33 -15.20
CA GLY A 193 -7.37 4.40 -15.78
C GLY A 193 -6.26 4.10 -14.78
N LEU A 194 -5.94 2.82 -14.58
CA LEU A 194 -4.83 2.36 -13.75
C LEU A 194 -3.82 1.62 -14.60
N TYR A 195 -2.55 1.99 -14.46
CA TYR A 195 -1.41 1.23 -14.97
C TYR A 195 -0.59 0.70 -13.80
N ALA A 196 -0.57 -0.62 -13.62
CA ALA A 196 0.25 -1.29 -12.63
C ALA A 196 1.60 -1.66 -13.22
N SER A 197 2.67 -1.38 -12.47
CA SER A 197 4.06 -1.79 -12.76
C SER A 197 4.70 -2.27 -11.48
N SER A 198 5.03 -3.56 -11.43
CA SER A 198 5.70 -4.18 -10.29
C SER A 198 6.94 -4.92 -10.77
N ASN A 199 7.94 -5.02 -9.90
CA ASN A 199 9.12 -5.85 -10.12
C ASN A 199 9.48 -6.56 -8.82
N TYR A 200 9.81 -7.83 -8.92
CA TYR A 200 10.25 -8.69 -7.83
C TYR A 200 11.60 -9.28 -8.20
N ASN A 201 12.60 -9.02 -7.35
CA ASN A 201 13.94 -9.56 -7.52
C ASN A 201 14.41 -10.15 -6.20
N GLY A 202 14.77 -11.41 -6.19
CA GLY A 202 15.20 -12.11 -5.00
C GLY A 202 16.08 -13.30 -5.30
N ALA A 203 16.96 -13.63 -4.37
CA ALA A 203 17.77 -14.83 -4.45
C ALA A 203 17.87 -15.50 -3.08
N VAL A 204 18.05 -16.80 -3.10
CA VAL A 204 18.31 -17.62 -1.91
C VAL A 204 19.42 -18.60 -2.25
N ASN A 205 20.55 -18.49 -1.53
CA ASN A 205 21.74 -19.31 -1.75
C ASN A 205 22.09 -20.05 -0.43
N PRO A 206 21.71 -21.33 -0.31
CA PRO A 206 21.98 -22.12 0.88
C PRO A 206 23.39 -22.70 0.88
N SER A 207 23.93 -22.93 2.07
CA SER A 207 25.16 -23.67 2.30
C SER A 207 25.03 -24.59 3.50
N VAL A 208 25.72 -25.70 3.50
CA VAL A 208 25.82 -26.63 4.64
C VAL A 208 27.18 -26.45 5.31
N SER A 209 27.16 -26.27 6.63
CA SER A 209 28.35 -26.24 7.47
C SER A 209 28.63 -27.63 8.01
N THR A 210 29.90 -28.07 7.92
CA THR A 210 30.34 -29.40 8.28
C THR A 210 31.61 -29.34 9.13
N ASN A 211 32.00 -30.47 9.69
CA ASN A 211 33.26 -30.61 10.45
C ASN A 211 34.54 -30.40 9.57
N VAL A 212 34.39 -30.37 8.24
CA VAL A 212 35.49 -30.16 7.28
C VAL A 212 35.41 -28.81 6.56
N GLY A 213 34.38 -27.99 6.85
CA GLY A 213 34.18 -26.66 6.28
C GLY A 213 32.76 -26.43 5.77
N THR A 214 32.52 -25.25 5.19
CA THR A 214 31.23 -24.88 4.61
C THR A 214 31.19 -25.26 3.13
N MET A 215 30.13 -25.94 2.72
CA MET A 215 29.90 -26.43 1.37
C MET A 215 28.71 -25.64 0.77
N PRO A 216 28.92 -24.80 -0.27
CA PRO A 216 27.83 -24.17 -1.01
C PRO A 216 26.96 -25.21 -1.71
N LEU A 217 25.66 -25.04 -1.65
CA LEU A 217 24.68 -25.88 -2.33
C LEU A 217 24.10 -25.13 -3.55
N ASN A 218 24.96 -24.82 -4.53
CA ASN A 218 24.61 -23.97 -5.67
C ASN A 218 23.41 -24.49 -6.47
N ASN A 219 23.22 -25.81 -6.56
CA ASN A 219 22.08 -26.39 -7.28
C ASN A 219 20.74 -26.24 -6.52
N TYR A 220 20.78 -25.94 -5.23
CA TYR A 220 19.61 -25.78 -4.37
C TYR A 220 19.20 -24.32 -4.21
N GLY A 221 19.85 -23.39 -4.90
CA GLY A 221 19.50 -21.97 -4.90
C GLY A 221 18.26 -21.65 -5.73
N ILE A 222 17.69 -20.49 -5.45
CA ILE A 222 16.61 -19.89 -6.25
C ILE A 222 17.02 -18.48 -6.61
N ASP A 223 16.96 -18.13 -7.89
CA ASP A 223 17.02 -16.76 -8.38
C ASP A 223 15.70 -16.42 -9.07
N LEU A 224 15.14 -15.27 -8.71
CA LEU A 224 13.88 -14.74 -9.25
C LEU A 224 14.08 -13.31 -9.72
N ASN A 225 13.72 -13.04 -10.95
CA ASN A 225 13.48 -11.68 -11.45
C ASN A 225 12.18 -11.67 -12.26
N CYS A 226 11.19 -10.93 -11.80
CA CYS A 226 9.88 -10.88 -12.42
C CYS A 226 9.36 -9.44 -12.52
N ASP A 227 9.10 -8.98 -13.73
CA ASP A 227 8.33 -7.79 -14.02
C ASP A 227 6.86 -8.15 -14.21
N GLN A 228 5.97 -7.37 -13.60
CA GLN A 228 4.53 -7.52 -13.78
C GLN A 228 3.94 -6.20 -14.24
N THR A 229 3.15 -6.22 -15.30
CA THR A 229 2.45 -5.03 -15.82
C THR A 229 0.99 -5.33 -16.13
N GLY A 230 0.14 -4.34 -15.90
CA GLY A 230 -1.28 -4.47 -16.19
C GLY A 230 -1.99 -3.13 -16.34
N LEU A 231 -3.13 -3.16 -17.01
CA LEU A 231 -4.02 -2.02 -17.20
C LEU A 231 -5.41 -2.38 -16.69
N GLY A 232 -6.08 -1.40 -16.08
CA GLY A 232 -7.46 -1.53 -15.64
C GLY A 232 -8.18 -0.19 -15.67
N VAL A 233 -9.51 -0.23 -15.61
CA VAL A 233 -10.36 0.97 -15.59
C VAL A 233 -11.45 0.78 -14.55
N ALA A 234 -11.71 1.83 -13.77
CA ALA A 234 -12.83 1.93 -12.84
C ALA A 234 -13.76 3.07 -13.25
N VAL A 235 -15.06 2.89 -13.03
CA VAL A 235 -16.06 3.96 -13.09
C VAL A 235 -16.18 4.59 -11.71
N ILE A 236 -16.33 5.90 -11.65
CA ILE A 236 -16.46 6.68 -10.41
C ILE A 236 -17.75 7.49 -10.50
N LEU A 237 -18.55 7.38 -9.45
CA LEU A 237 -19.76 8.17 -9.25
C LEU A 237 -19.61 8.97 -7.96
N GLY A 238 -20.12 10.19 -7.95
CA GLY A 238 -20.09 11.04 -6.77
C GLY A 238 -21.32 11.94 -6.67
N VAL A 239 -21.66 12.30 -5.44
CA VAL A 239 -22.66 13.32 -5.13
C VAL A 239 -22.14 14.20 -4.01
N ASP A 240 -22.40 15.48 -4.08
CA ASP A 240 -22.08 16.45 -3.05
C ASP A 240 -23.33 17.33 -2.78
N TRP A 241 -23.61 17.57 -1.50
CA TRP A 241 -24.75 18.35 -1.05
C TRP A 241 -24.32 19.37 -0.01
N LYS A 242 -24.30 20.63 -0.41
CA LYS A 242 -24.21 21.79 0.49
C LYS A 242 -25.56 22.01 1.16
N ILE A 243 -25.78 21.40 2.31
CA ILE A 243 -27.05 21.47 3.05
C ILE A 243 -27.37 22.94 3.40
N ASN A 244 -26.34 23.67 3.83
CA ASN A 244 -26.37 25.10 4.11
C ASN A 244 -24.92 25.64 4.21
N ASP A 245 -24.76 26.88 4.65
CA ASP A 245 -23.43 27.53 4.78
C ASP A 245 -22.50 26.88 5.81
N LYS A 246 -23.04 26.04 6.70
CA LYS A 246 -22.28 25.35 7.76
C LYS A 246 -22.03 23.88 7.48
N TRP A 247 -22.89 23.22 6.70
CA TRP A 247 -22.84 21.79 6.48
C TRP A 247 -22.68 21.43 5.01
N ASN A 248 -21.67 20.62 4.73
CA ASN A 248 -21.51 19.91 3.46
C ASN A 248 -21.39 18.42 3.70
N VAL A 249 -22.01 17.61 2.85
CA VAL A 249 -21.90 16.14 2.88
C VAL A 249 -21.68 15.61 1.49
N SER A 250 -20.93 14.53 1.37
CA SER A 250 -20.71 13.88 0.08
C SER A 250 -20.67 12.35 0.18
N ALA A 251 -20.89 11.72 -0.95
CA ALA A 251 -20.66 10.30 -1.15
C ALA A 251 -19.99 10.05 -2.50
N LYS A 252 -19.03 9.14 -2.52
CA LYS A 252 -18.34 8.66 -3.72
C LYS A 252 -18.34 7.14 -3.74
N TYR A 253 -18.59 6.57 -4.92
CA TYR A 253 -18.41 5.15 -5.18
C TYR A 253 -17.45 4.96 -6.34
N GLU A 254 -16.43 4.15 -6.13
CA GLU A 254 -15.50 3.69 -7.15
C GLU A 254 -15.77 2.21 -7.43
N ALA A 255 -16.06 1.87 -8.67
CA ALA A 255 -16.24 0.48 -9.06
C ALA A 255 -14.92 -0.30 -8.97
N PRO A 256 -14.96 -1.63 -8.79
CA PRO A 256 -13.74 -2.43 -8.73
C PRO A 256 -12.99 -2.35 -10.05
N THR A 257 -11.66 -2.24 -9.98
CA THR A 257 -10.81 -2.28 -11.19
C THR A 257 -10.31 -3.70 -11.41
N ARG A 258 -10.72 -4.31 -12.51
CA ARG A 258 -10.17 -5.61 -12.93
C ARG A 258 -8.73 -5.44 -13.40
N MET A 259 -7.80 -6.15 -12.76
CA MET A 259 -6.38 -6.10 -13.07
C MET A 259 -5.85 -7.50 -13.37
N ASN A 260 -5.34 -7.67 -14.60
CA ASN A 260 -4.57 -8.86 -14.97
C ASN A 260 -3.13 -8.43 -15.22
N LEU A 261 -2.26 -8.79 -14.28
CA LEU A 261 -0.83 -8.49 -14.35
C LEU A 261 -0.15 -9.56 -15.19
N LYS A 262 0.49 -9.17 -16.28
CA LYS A 262 1.28 -10.09 -17.12
C LYS A 262 2.71 -10.15 -16.62
N ASN A 263 3.21 -11.35 -16.39
CA ASN A 263 4.58 -11.61 -16.00
C ASN A 263 5.52 -11.57 -17.21
N LYS A 264 6.71 -11.01 -16.95
CA LYS A 264 7.93 -11.25 -17.73
C LYS A 264 9.00 -11.65 -16.72
N SER A 265 9.33 -12.93 -16.70
CA SER A 265 10.09 -13.52 -15.60
C SER A 265 11.28 -14.33 -16.09
N GLU A 266 12.34 -14.28 -15.27
CA GLU A 266 13.45 -15.21 -15.30
C GLU A 266 13.54 -15.86 -13.92
N ILE A 267 13.36 -17.18 -13.88
CA ILE A 267 13.40 -17.98 -12.65
C ILE A 267 14.41 -19.08 -12.84
N ILE A 268 15.44 -19.11 -12.01
CA ILE A 268 16.50 -20.13 -12.05
C ILE A 268 16.34 -20.99 -10.79
N VAL A 269 15.94 -22.24 -10.97
CA VAL A 269 15.91 -23.29 -9.95
C VAL A 269 16.40 -24.57 -10.62
N VAL A 270 17.51 -25.11 -10.15
CA VAL A 270 18.15 -26.29 -10.79
C VAL A 270 17.59 -27.59 -10.21
N ASP A 271 17.53 -27.70 -8.91
CA ASP A 271 17.15 -28.94 -8.22
C ASP A 271 15.63 -29.17 -8.26
N ASP A 272 15.22 -30.41 -8.61
CA ASP A 272 13.82 -30.77 -8.78
C ASP A 272 13.02 -30.78 -7.46
N LEU A 273 13.66 -31.13 -6.34
CA LEU A 273 13.02 -31.07 -5.02
C LEU A 273 12.71 -29.64 -4.64
N VAL A 274 13.66 -28.71 -4.88
CA VAL A 274 13.44 -27.27 -4.64
C VAL A 274 12.33 -26.75 -5.54
N LYS A 275 12.28 -27.15 -6.82
CA LYS A 275 11.19 -26.80 -7.73
C LYS A 275 9.85 -27.27 -7.20
N GLU A 276 9.76 -28.54 -6.75
CA GLU A 276 8.53 -29.09 -6.17
C GLU A 276 8.09 -28.33 -4.92
N LYS A 277 9.00 -28.10 -3.98
CA LYS A 277 8.69 -27.39 -2.71
C LYS A 277 8.37 -25.91 -2.88
N ALA A 278 8.94 -25.27 -3.90
CA ALA A 278 8.71 -23.88 -4.21
C ALA A 278 7.59 -23.65 -5.26
N ALA A 279 7.01 -24.72 -5.83
CA ALA A 279 6.08 -24.64 -6.96
C ALA A 279 4.90 -23.69 -6.73
N ASP A 280 4.22 -23.77 -5.58
CA ASP A 280 3.11 -22.90 -5.23
C ASP A 280 3.51 -21.42 -5.20
N ILE A 281 4.71 -21.16 -4.66
CA ILE A 281 5.30 -19.83 -4.54
C ILE A 281 5.68 -19.28 -5.91
N LEU A 282 6.42 -20.07 -6.68
CA LEU A 282 6.95 -19.65 -7.98
C LEU A 282 5.85 -19.58 -9.04
N SER A 283 4.74 -20.29 -8.86
CA SER A 283 3.65 -20.36 -9.83
C SER A 283 3.06 -18.98 -10.17
N GLN A 284 3.06 -18.03 -9.24
CA GLN A 284 2.57 -16.66 -9.50
C GLN A 284 3.54 -15.82 -10.33
N PHE A 285 4.82 -16.23 -10.42
CA PHE A 285 5.88 -15.52 -11.15
C PHE A 285 6.22 -16.21 -12.49
N GLU A 286 5.55 -17.29 -12.86
CA GLU A 286 5.78 -18.02 -14.10
C GLU A 286 5.74 -17.09 -15.31
N ASP A 287 6.72 -17.22 -16.22
CA ASP A 287 6.84 -16.34 -17.38
C ASP A 287 5.60 -16.38 -18.29
N GLY A 288 5.17 -15.24 -18.78
CA GLY A 288 3.99 -15.08 -19.62
C GLY A 288 2.64 -15.25 -18.91
N LYS A 289 2.61 -15.72 -17.66
CA LYS A 289 1.37 -15.93 -16.89
C LYS A 289 0.69 -14.59 -16.60
N LYS A 290 -0.64 -14.63 -16.57
CA LYS A 290 -1.47 -13.52 -16.11
C LYS A 290 -1.94 -13.79 -14.69
N VAL A 291 -1.53 -12.92 -13.78
CA VAL A 291 -1.91 -12.96 -12.36
C VAL A 291 -3.02 -11.95 -12.14
N ARG A 292 -4.14 -12.40 -11.58
CA ARG A 292 -5.26 -11.51 -11.31
C ARG A 292 -5.12 -10.89 -9.92
N GLU A 293 -5.10 -9.54 -9.88
CA GLU A 293 -4.99 -8.73 -8.66
C GLU A 293 -5.91 -7.52 -8.78
N ASP A 294 -7.22 -7.72 -8.63
CA ASP A 294 -8.22 -6.67 -8.76
C ASP A 294 -8.05 -5.62 -7.64
N VAL A 295 -8.20 -4.34 -8.01
CA VAL A 295 -8.31 -3.27 -7.01
C VAL A 295 -9.75 -3.23 -6.51
N PRO A 296 -9.98 -3.25 -5.19
CA PRO A 296 -11.32 -3.30 -4.62
C PRO A 296 -12.16 -2.07 -4.97
N ALA A 297 -13.47 -2.24 -4.98
CA ALA A 297 -14.38 -1.12 -4.97
C ALA A 297 -14.23 -0.32 -3.68
N LEU A 298 -14.55 0.97 -3.74
CA LEU A 298 -14.51 1.89 -2.61
C LEU A 298 -15.82 2.65 -2.50
N LEU A 299 -16.41 2.63 -1.30
CA LEU A 299 -17.42 3.59 -0.88
C LEU A 299 -16.76 4.58 0.08
N ALA A 300 -16.82 5.87 -0.25
CA ALA A 300 -16.32 6.95 0.58
C ALA A 300 -17.47 7.93 0.91
N LEU A 301 -17.61 8.25 2.19
CA LEU A 301 -18.59 9.19 2.70
C LEU A 301 -17.85 10.32 3.43
N GLY A 302 -18.35 11.54 3.33
CA GLY A 302 -17.76 12.69 3.97
C GLY A 302 -18.74 13.72 4.48
N ALA A 303 -18.33 14.41 5.54
CA ALA A 303 -19.04 15.56 6.08
C ALA A 303 -18.07 16.64 6.52
N GLN A 304 -18.43 17.89 6.29
CA GLN A 304 -17.77 19.06 6.85
C GLN A 304 -18.79 19.87 7.61
N TYR A 305 -18.40 20.32 8.81
CA TYR A 305 -19.17 21.25 9.63
C TYR A 305 -18.35 22.49 9.96
N SER A 306 -18.87 23.67 9.64
CA SER A 306 -18.24 24.96 9.90
C SER A 306 -19.07 25.73 10.93
N PRO A 307 -18.85 25.50 12.25
CA PRO A 307 -19.60 26.18 13.30
C PRO A 307 -19.41 27.70 13.26
N ILE A 308 -18.22 28.14 12.88
CA ILE A 308 -17.83 29.54 12.63
C ILE A 308 -17.00 29.59 11.34
N GLU A 309 -16.90 30.77 10.72
CA GLU A 309 -16.19 30.96 9.44
C GLU A 309 -14.73 30.45 9.46
N LYS A 310 -14.07 30.55 10.60
CA LYS A 310 -12.65 30.18 10.74
C LYS A 310 -12.39 28.70 11.05
N LEU A 311 -13.41 27.93 11.44
CA LEU A 311 -13.25 26.55 11.90
C LEU A 311 -14.02 25.59 11.01
N ARG A 312 -13.34 24.60 10.46
CA ARG A 312 -13.90 23.49 9.72
C ARG A 312 -13.58 22.18 10.45
N LEU A 313 -14.61 21.45 10.81
CA LEU A 313 -14.53 20.10 11.36
C LEU A 313 -14.93 19.14 10.27
N CYS A 314 -14.13 18.14 10.00
CA CYS A 314 -14.31 17.19 8.91
C CYS A 314 -14.36 15.77 9.45
N ALA A 315 -15.21 14.94 8.85
CA ALA A 315 -15.27 13.52 9.12
C ALA A 315 -15.41 12.75 7.79
N SER A 316 -14.72 11.64 7.68
CA SER A 316 -14.82 10.75 6.52
C SER A 316 -14.89 9.28 6.95
N TYR A 317 -15.51 8.47 6.11
CA TYR A 317 -15.56 7.03 6.25
C TYR A 317 -15.28 6.38 4.91
N HIS A 318 -14.41 5.36 4.91
CA HIS A 318 -14.12 4.54 3.75
C HIS A 318 -14.44 3.08 4.03
N GLN A 319 -15.03 2.42 3.05
CA GLN A 319 -15.17 0.97 2.99
C GLN A 319 -14.58 0.45 1.70
N PHE A 320 -13.51 -0.32 1.80
CA PHE A 320 -12.92 -1.04 0.68
C PHE A 320 -13.50 -2.45 0.64
N PHE A 321 -14.03 -2.85 -0.49
CA PHE A 321 -14.67 -4.17 -0.67
C PHE A 321 -13.62 -5.25 -1.00
N ASP A 322 -12.62 -5.40 -0.13
CA ASP A 322 -11.48 -6.31 -0.33
C ASP A 322 -11.90 -7.77 -0.42
N LYS A 323 -12.91 -8.18 0.37
CA LYS A 323 -13.38 -9.57 0.46
C LYS A 323 -13.94 -10.11 -0.86
N VAL A 324 -14.45 -9.24 -1.73
CA VAL A 324 -15.01 -9.61 -3.04
C VAL A 324 -14.11 -9.21 -4.21
N SER A 325 -12.92 -8.69 -3.92
CA SER A 325 -11.92 -8.29 -4.91
C SER A 325 -11.06 -9.49 -5.30
N THR A 326 -11.21 -9.99 -6.52
CA THR A 326 -10.53 -11.23 -6.95
C THR A 326 -9.02 -11.09 -6.91
N LYS A 327 -8.36 -12.03 -6.25
CA LYS A 327 -6.91 -12.15 -6.12
C LYS A 327 -6.40 -13.49 -6.65
N PHE A 328 -5.11 -13.55 -6.95
CA PHE A 328 -4.47 -14.79 -7.37
C PHE A 328 -4.70 -15.90 -6.33
N LEU A 329 -5.01 -17.11 -6.82
CA LEU A 329 -5.37 -18.30 -6.02
C LEU A 329 -6.53 -18.06 -5.04
N ASN A 330 -7.45 -17.15 -5.37
CA ASN A 330 -8.61 -16.78 -4.54
C ASN A 330 -8.23 -16.34 -3.13
N LYS A 331 -7.08 -15.70 -2.97
CA LYS A 331 -6.59 -15.24 -1.66
C LYS A 331 -7.58 -14.32 -0.93
N GLN A 332 -8.49 -13.66 -1.64
CA GLN A 332 -9.59 -12.89 -1.01
C GLN A 332 -10.49 -13.73 -0.09
N ASP A 333 -10.54 -15.05 -0.27
CA ASP A 333 -11.34 -15.95 0.58
C ASP A 333 -10.76 -16.06 2.00
N LEU A 334 -9.49 -15.66 2.18
CA LEU A 334 -8.80 -15.56 3.48
C LEU A 334 -9.01 -14.20 4.16
N ILE A 335 -9.92 -13.37 3.66
CA ILE A 335 -10.28 -12.07 4.25
C ILE A 335 -11.59 -12.25 5.03
N ASP A 336 -11.57 -12.01 6.35
CA ASP A 336 -12.72 -12.19 7.24
C ASP A 336 -13.78 -11.10 7.02
N HIS A 337 -13.33 -9.84 6.87
CA HIS A 337 -14.20 -8.69 6.62
C HIS A 337 -13.50 -7.65 5.74
N ASN A 338 -14.29 -6.73 5.18
CA ASN A 338 -13.79 -5.61 4.38
C ASN A 338 -12.92 -4.66 5.22
N THR A 339 -12.05 -3.91 4.56
CA THR A 339 -11.28 -2.84 5.21
C THR A 339 -12.15 -1.62 5.43
N HIS A 340 -12.04 -1.03 6.62
CA HIS A 340 -12.74 0.18 7.03
C HIS A 340 -11.75 1.24 7.51
N GLU A 341 -12.01 2.50 7.14
CA GLU A 341 -11.29 3.66 7.65
C GLU A 341 -12.28 4.66 8.25
N PHE A 342 -11.94 5.18 9.42
CA PHE A 342 -12.66 6.26 10.09
C PHE A 342 -11.70 7.42 10.27
N ILE A 343 -12.11 8.60 9.83
CA ILE A 343 -11.23 9.75 9.69
C ILE A 343 -11.89 10.97 10.31
N LEU A 344 -11.13 11.70 11.12
CA LEU A 344 -11.53 13.00 11.70
C LEU A 344 -10.45 14.03 11.38
N GLY A 345 -10.87 15.25 11.09
CA GLY A 345 -9.98 16.36 10.82
C GLY A 345 -10.54 17.69 11.27
N ALA A 346 -9.65 18.63 11.50
CA ALA A 346 -10.00 20.01 11.81
C ALA A 346 -9.05 20.97 11.10
N GLU A 347 -9.59 22.10 10.65
CA GLU A 347 -8.83 23.22 10.10
C GLU A 347 -9.26 24.51 10.76
N TYR A 348 -8.28 25.35 11.08
CA TYR A 348 -8.53 26.64 11.71
C TYR A 348 -7.73 27.74 11.01
N ASP A 349 -8.43 28.78 10.57
CA ASP A 349 -7.83 29.99 9.97
C ASP A 349 -7.35 30.93 11.07
N ILE A 350 -6.04 30.88 11.37
CA ILE A 350 -5.42 31.81 12.32
C ILE A 350 -5.61 33.26 11.83
N CYS A 351 -5.34 33.45 10.54
CA CYS A 351 -5.52 34.68 9.80
C CYS A 351 -5.77 34.37 8.32
N LYS A 352 -5.98 35.39 7.47
CA LYS A 352 -6.18 35.19 6.02
C LYS A 352 -5.02 34.50 5.31
N LEU A 353 -3.80 34.65 5.87
CA LEU A 353 -2.59 34.07 5.31
C LEU A 353 -2.38 32.61 5.73
N ILE A 354 -2.77 32.22 6.95
CA ILE A 354 -2.37 30.95 7.58
C ILE A 354 -3.58 30.17 8.08
N THR A 355 -3.73 28.95 7.58
CA THR A 355 -4.62 27.91 8.10
C THR A 355 -3.77 26.80 8.70
N ILE A 356 -4.03 26.40 9.92
CA ILE A 356 -3.48 25.20 10.55
C ILE A 356 -4.48 24.05 10.47
N SER A 357 -3.99 22.83 10.45
CA SER A 357 -4.83 21.64 10.44
C SER A 357 -4.20 20.49 11.21
N GLY A 358 -5.07 19.60 11.68
CA GLY A 358 -4.71 18.33 12.29
C GLY A 358 -5.77 17.29 12.01
N SER A 359 -5.38 16.04 11.95
CA SER A 359 -6.28 14.92 11.65
C SER A 359 -5.82 13.62 12.28
N TRP A 360 -6.77 12.74 12.44
CA TRP A 360 -6.59 11.37 12.90
C TRP A 360 -7.38 10.43 12.00
N GLU A 361 -6.79 9.26 11.73
CA GLU A 361 -7.41 8.18 10.98
C GLU A 361 -7.15 6.86 11.66
N THR A 362 -8.10 5.93 11.58
CA THR A 362 -7.88 4.53 11.93
C THR A 362 -8.29 3.64 10.77
N THR A 363 -7.38 2.72 10.39
CA THR A 363 -7.63 1.70 9.38
C THR A 363 -7.75 0.33 10.05
N ARG A 364 -8.84 -0.39 9.76
CA ARG A 364 -9.13 -1.73 10.25
C ARG A 364 -9.16 -2.71 9.10
N TYR A 365 -8.15 -3.58 9.03
CA TYR A 365 -8.03 -4.62 8.02
C TYR A 365 -8.67 -5.93 8.51
N GLY A 366 -9.33 -6.64 7.60
CA GLY A 366 -10.02 -7.90 7.88
C GLY A 366 -9.27 -9.15 7.45
N MET A 367 -7.95 -9.13 7.39
CA MET A 367 -7.18 -10.30 6.97
C MET A 367 -7.07 -11.33 8.09
N SER A 368 -7.28 -12.63 7.75
CA SER A 368 -6.99 -13.75 8.65
C SER A 368 -5.47 -13.95 8.83
N ASP A 369 -5.08 -14.82 9.76
CA ASP A 369 -3.67 -15.20 9.94
C ASP A 369 -3.12 -15.95 8.72
N GLU A 370 -3.95 -16.75 8.04
CA GLU A 370 -3.57 -17.47 6.83
C GLU A 370 -3.30 -16.53 5.64
N TYR A 371 -3.93 -15.33 5.62
CA TYR A 371 -3.64 -14.31 4.61
C TYR A 371 -2.24 -13.72 4.77
N MET A 372 -1.75 -13.61 6.01
CA MET A 372 -0.52 -12.91 6.36
C MET A 372 0.71 -13.71 5.96
N ASN A 373 1.68 -13.04 5.38
CA ASN A 373 3.03 -13.58 5.16
C ASN A 373 4.05 -12.44 5.11
N ASP A 374 5.33 -12.79 5.14
CA ASP A 374 6.42 -11.82 5.22
C ASP A 374 6.62 -10.95 3.96
N LEU A 375 6.12 -11.39 2.81
CA LEU A 375 6.08 -10.56 1.59
C LEU A 375 4.88 -9.61 1.54
N SER A 376 3.77 -9.99 2.19
CA SER A 376 2.50 -9.28 2.11
C SER A 376 1.76 -9.33 3.43
N PHE A 377 1.99 -8.31 4.26
CA PHE A 377 1.22 -8.11 5.48
C PHE A 377 0.74 -6.66 5.58
N ASN A 378 -0.51 -6.50 6.01
CA ASN A 378 -1.08 -5.21 6.39
C ASN A 378 -1.49 -5.27 7.85
N LEU A 379 -1.24 -4.20 8.56
CA LEU A 379 -1.49 -4.09 9.99
C LEU A 379 -2.50 -2.98 10.23
N SER A 380 -3.52 -3.26 11.01
CA SER A 380 -4.44 -2.23 11.51
C SER A 380 -3.64 -1.14 12.20
N ASN A 381 -4.10 0.10 12.05
CA ASN A 381 -3.28 1.22 12.46
C ASN A 381 -4.09 2.45 12.86
N HIS A 382 -3.39 3.38 13.49
CA HIS A 382 -3.81 4.75 13.71
C HIS A 382 -2.81 5.69 13.05
N MET A 383 -3.30 6.67 12.34
CA MET A 383 -2.50 7.69 11.68
C MET A 383 -2.82 9.07 12.26
N ILE A 384 -1.79 9.87 12.49
CA ILE A 384 -1.91 11.27 12.94
C ILE A 384 -1.19 12.12 11.92
N GLY A 385 -1.85 13.21 11.51
CA GLY A 385 -1.30 14.18 10.58
C GLY A 385 -1.61 15.60 11.01
N GLY A 386 -0.82 16.51 10.47
CA GLY A 386 -1.04 17.94 10.70
C GLY A 386 -0.18 18.77 9.76
N GLY A 387 -0.51 20.05 9.68
CA GLY A 387 0.24 20.94 8.81
C GLY A 387 -0.35 22.34 8.69
N VAL A 388 0.13 23.03 7.69
CA VAL A 388 -0.17 24.43 7.45
C VAL A 388 -0.50 24.65 5.97
N ARG A 389 -1.55 25.44 5.73
CA ARG A 389 -1.77 26.10 4.43
C ARG A 389 -1.36 27.56 4.53
N ILE A 390 -0.57 28.00 3.56
CA ILE A 390 -0.15 29.40 3.41
C ILE A 390 -0.84 29.94 2.15
N ASN A 391 -1.78 30.86 2.33
CA ASN A 391 -2.43 31.58 1.22
C ASN A 391 -1.53 32.74 0.78
N ALA A 392 -0.50 32.45 -0.01
CA ALA A 392 0.55 33.40 -0.38
C ALA A 392 0.00 34.59 -1.18
N THR A 393 -1.03 34.35 -2.00
CA THR A 393 -1.80 35.38 -2.70
C THR A 393 -3.26 34.95 -2.78
N ASN A 394 -4.12 35.78 -3.38
CA ASN A 394 -5.52 35.39 -3.67
C ASN A 394 -5.64 34.25 -4.67
N ARG A 395 -4.56 33.89 -5.36
CA ARG A 395 -4.52 32.86 -6.42
C ARG A 395 -3.56 31.71 -6.14
N LEU A 396 -2.68 31.85 -5.16
CA LEU A 396 -1.66 30.84 -4.83
C LEU A 396 -1.74 30.46 -3.38
N SER A 397 -1.95 29.19 -3.10
CA SER A 397 -1.76 28.60 -1.77
C SER A 397 -0.74 27.46 -1.78
N ILE A 398 -0.08 27.29 -0.65
CA ILE A 398 0.95 26.27 -0.42
C ILE A 398 0.52 25.40 0.75
N ASP A 399 0.42 24.11 0.56
CA ASP A 399 0.16 23.13 1.60
C ASP A 399 1.48 22.48 2.05
N LEU A 400 1.70 22.42 3.36
CA LEU A 400 2.80 21.71 4.01
C LEU A 400 2.19 20.78 5.06
N GLY A 401 2.55 19.51 5.01
CA GLY A 401 2.03 18.50 5.92
C GLY A 401 3.05 17.49 6.36
N TYR A 402 2.83 16.92 7.54
CA TYR A 402 3.54 15.78 8.09
C TYR A 402 2.54 14.81 8.68
N MET A 403 2.78 13.51 8.48
CA MET A 403 2.02 12.45 9.12
C MET A 403 2.91 11.30 9.57
N CYS A 404 2.46 10.60 10.60
CA CYS A 404 3.04 9.34 11.06
C CYS A 404 1.94 8.30 11.30
N THR A 405 2.29 7.02 11.12
CA THR A 405 1.37 5.90 11.29
C THR A 405 1.86 5.00 12.40
N PHE A 406 0.99 4.70 13.35
CA PHE A 406 1.20 3.78 14.48
C PHE A 406 0.47 2.48 14.16
N TYR A 407 1.22 1.44 13.84
CA TYR A 407 0.69 0.13 13.48
C TYR A 407 0.54 -0.75 14.70
N GLU A 408 -0.53 -1.54 14.73
CA GLU A 408 -0.69 -2.64 15.68
C GLU A 408 0.26 -3.77 15.27
N ASN A 409 1.02 -4.31 16.21
CA ASN A 409 1.81 -5.51 15.96
C ASN A 409 0.88 -6.72 15.83
N ARG A 410 1.25 -7.68 14.96
CA ARG A 410 0.50 -8.93 14.82
C ARG A 410 1.44 -10.12 14.83
N GLU A 411 1.13 -11.09 15.67
CA GLU A 411 1.82 -12.36 15.77
C GLU A 411 1.02 -13.44 15.05
N VAL A 412 1.68 -14.22 14.21
CA VAL A 412 1.08 -15.33 13.47
C VAL A 412 1.91 -16.58 13.66
N THR A 413 1.31 -17.66 14.14
CA THR A 413 1.97 -18.95 14.30
C THR A 413 1.47 -19.96 13.28
N THR A 414 2.38 -20.51 12.51
CA THR A 414 2.15 -21.56 11.51
C THR A 414 2.77 -22.87 11.98
N GLN A 415 2.01 -23.96 11.98
CA GLN A 415 2.53 -25.29 12.28
C GLN A 415 3.30 -25.84 11.09
N THR A 416 4.52 -26.30 11.33
CA THR A 416 5.36 -26.97 10.32
C THR A 416 5.75 -28.37 10.80
N ALA A 417 6.30 -29.19 9.91
CA ALA A 417 6.80 -30.51 10.28
C ALA A 417 7.96 -30.47 11.31
N ALA A 418 8.66 -29.33 11.39
CA ALA A 418 9.78 -29.12 12.32
C ALA A 418 9.38 -28.33 13.59
N GLY A 419 8.09 -28.15 13.83
CA GLY A 419 7.56 -27.41 14.95
C GLY A 419 6.91 -26.07 14.54
N PRO A 420 6.46 -25.28 15.53
CA PRO A 420 5.80 -24.00 15.26
C PRO A 420 6.80 -22.97 14.72
N LYS A 421 6.39 -22.22 13.67
CA LYS A 421 7.04 -21.01 13.19
C LYS A 421 6.17 -19.82 13.55
N THR A 422 6.70 -18.89 14.31
CA THR A 422 5.98 -17.69 14.75
C THR A 422 6.61 -16.45 14.14
N ASP A 423 5.81 -15.65 13.45
CA ASP A 423 6.21 -14.39 12.86
C ASP A 423 5.53 -13.23 13.61
N LEU A 424 6.31 -12.30 14.13
CA LEU A 424 5.84 -11.04 14.69
C LEU A 424 6.07 -9.92 13.68
N TYR A 425 4.97 -9.40 13.15
CA TYR A 425 4.96 -8.31 12.16
C TYR A 425 4.83 -6.95 12.84
N SER A 426 5.71 -6.02 12.46
CA SER A 426 5.60 -4.61 12.86
C SER A 426 6.00 -3.67 11.74
N ARG A 427 5.52 -2.41 11.81
CA ARG A 427 5.75 -1.40 10.77
C ARG A 427 5.84 0.00 11.38
N LYS A 428 6.63 0.87 10.73
CA LYS A 428 6.68 2.32 10.98
C LYS A 428 6.58 3.05 9.65
N ASN A 429 5.85 4.17 9.63
CA ASN A 429 5.71 4.99 8.43
C ASN A 429 5.65 6.47 8.79
N HIS A 430 6.36 7.29 8.00
CA HIS A 430 6.36 8.75 8.08
C HIS A 430 6.24 9.32 6.67
N SER A 431 5.48 10.39 6.50
CA SER A 431 5.38 11.09 5.22
C SER A 431 5.37 12.61 5.41
N PHE A 432 6.01 13.30 4.49
CA PHE A 432 6.00 14.76 4.36
C PHE A 432 5.34 15.13 3.04
N GLY A 433 4.54 16.17 3.03
CA GLY A 433 3.86 16.67 1.84
C GLY A 433 4.15 18.14 1.60
N ILE A 434 4.36 18.50 0.34
CA ILE A 434 4.37 19.88 -0.15
C ILE A 434 3.48 19.97 -1.38
N GLY A 435 2.63 20.99 -1.44
CA GLY A 435 1.72 21.20 -2.56
C GLY A 435 1.52 22.67 -2.88
N PHE A 436 1.33 22.96 -4.16
CA PHE A 436 1.05 24.29 -4.69
C PHE A 436 -0.31 24.26 -5.39
N ASN A 437 -1.20 25.19 -5.03
CA ASN A 437 -2.54 25.28 -5.61
C ASN A 437 -2.69 26.67 -6.21
N ILE A 438 -3.15 26.73 -7.47
CA ILE A 438 -3.25 27.96 -8.27
C ILE A 438 -4.67 28.07 -8.83
N ASP A 439 -5.29 29.21 -8.62
CA ASP A 439 -6.58 29.63 -9.19
C ASP A 439 -6.34 30.70 -10.26
N LEU A 440 -6.82 30.47 -11.51
CA LEU A 440 -6.59 31.33 -12.69
C LEU A 440 -7.88 31.96 -13.19
#